data_26371b865966ca48bd9b9e578358e08c
#
_entry.id   26371b865966ca48bd9b9e578358e08c
#
_cell.length_a   1.000
_cell.length_b   1.000
_cell.length_c   1.000
_cell.angle_alpha   90.00
_cell.angle_beta   90.00
_cell.angle_gamma   90.00
#
_symmetry.space_group_name_H-M   'P 1'
#
loop_
_entity.id
_entity.type
_entity.pdbx_description
1 polymer ?
#
loop_
_entity_poly.entity_id
_entity_poly.type
_entity_poly.pdbx_seq_one_letter_code
_entity_poly.pdbx_strand_id
1 'polypeptide(L)'
;MANRTHDTAQRRRSEHSSSRRRRRRSRSTIYLILAIVVFLVPVVLTHLQNNEQHRVAEEFSRSVEQLAPDERNGMLERAREYNDRLPEFGAPDPWMYGPDTNSEAYQDYLNQLNVNSVMARVQVPSVGIDLPIYHGTSTSALAHGVGHLYGTALLVGGEGTHSVLTAHTGMSTLTMFDNLTHVKKGDDIIIDVAGEKLAYRVDHIQKVLPTQVENIRPEVGKDYVTLVTCTPYGFNTHRLLVRGERIDEPEHIQREYHSPWQLWMTLAVGIAVLILLYLLWRWFADRRRDKREREREARERQHEREARGENRGENHG
;
A
#
# COMPACT_ATOMS: atom_id res chain seq x y z
N MET A 1 67.35 19.67 25.75
CA MET A 1 66.27 18.78 26.26
C MET A 1 64.82 19.26 25.97
N ALA A 2 64.62 20.47 25.51
CA ALA A 2 63.24 21.05 25.31
C ALA A 2 62.50 20.67 24.01
N ASN A 3 63.19 20.05 23.03
CA ASN A 3 62.60 19.79 21.70
C ASN A 3 61.81 18.47 21.58
N ARG A 4 62.02 17.49 22.53
CA ARG A 4 61.32 16.21 22.51
C ARG A 4 59.91 16.22 23.11
N THR A 5 59.59 17.18 23.96
CA THR A 5 58.29 17.32 24.62
C THR A 5 57.24 17.96 23.73
N HIS A 6 57.65 18.83 22.78
CA HIS A 6 56.76 19.51 21.85
C HIS A 6 56.22 18.56 20.77
N ASP A 7 57.01 17.59 20.31
CA ASP A 7 56.70 16.63 19.25
C ASP A 7 55.69 15.56 19.74
N THR A 8 55.81 15.13 21.00
CA THR A 8 54.87 14.16 21.61
C THR A 8 53.51 14.76 21.88
N ALA A 9 53.42 16.07 22.19
CA ALA A 9 52.12 16.73 22.40
C ALA A 9 51.37 16.97 21.06
N GLN A 10 52.08 17.28 19.99
CA GLN A 10 51.50 17.43 18.65
C GLN A 10 51.01 16.08 18.10
N ARG A 11 51.74 15.00 18.25
CA ARG A 11 51.30 13.64 17.86
C ARG A 11 50.03 13.21 18.62
N ARG A 12 49.93 13.41 19.92
CA ARG A 12 48.75 13.09 20.70
C ARG A 12 47.51 13.92 20.29
N ARG A 13 47.69 15.21 19.92
CA ARG A 13 46.58 16.06 19.39
C ARG A 13 46.11 15.60 18.02
N SER A 14 47.00 15.17 17.13
CA SER A 14 46.62 14.67 15.79
C SER A 14 45.90 13.31 15.86
N GLU A 15 46.34 12.39 16.74
CA GLU A 15 45.69 11.09 16.96
C GLU A 15 44.30 11.26 17.59
N HIS A 16 44.09 12.20 18.51
CA HIS A 16 42.80 12.47 19.13
C HIS A 16 41.82 13.14 18.14
N SER A 17 42.28 13.99 17.22
CA SER A 17 41.47 14.62 16.20
C SER A 17 41.03 13.65 15.12
N SER A 18 41.87 12.69 14.72
CA SER A 18 41.59 11.67 13.74
C SER A 18 40.57 10.64 14.24
N SER A 19 40.65 10.24 15.50
CA SER A 19 39.72 9.30 16.13
C SER A 19 38.31 9.90 16.29
N ARG A 20 38.22 11.18 16.63
CA ARG A 20 36.93 11.91 16.71
C ARG A 20 36.27 12.07 15.33
N ARG A 21 37.04 12.36 14.27
CA ARG A 21 36.54 12.43 12.89
C ARG A 21 36.03 11.08 12.39
N ARG A 22 36.74 9.98 12.68
CA ARG A 22 36.35 8.62 12.30
C ARG A 22 35.06 8.18 13.01
N ARG A 23 34.91 8.45 14.30
CA ARG A 23 33.67 8.20 15.07
C ARG A 23 32.46 9.01 14.54
N ARG A 24 32.66 10.28 14.18
CA ARG A 24 31.61 11.15 13.64
C ARG A 24 31.16 10.67 12.26
N ARG A 25 32.08 10.21 11.41
CA ARG A 25 31.79 9.65 10.09
C ARG A 25 31.02 8.33 10.17
N SER A 26 31.36 7.45 11.10
CA SER A 26 30.65 6.18 11.33
C SER A 26 29.20 6.43 11.76
N ARG A 27 28.96 7.35 12.68
CA ARG A 27 27.59 7.70 13.11
C ARG A 27 26.75 8.26 11.97
N SER A 28 27.29 9.14 11.16
CA SER A 28 26.59 9.69 9.98
C SER A 28 26.20 8.60 8.97
N THR A 29 27.06 7.60 8.75
CA THR A 29 26.74 6.47 7.87
C THR A 29 25.60 5.63 8.43
N ILE A 30 25.59 5.37 9.74
CA ILE A 30 24.52 4.62 10.41
C ILE A 30 23.17 5.36 10.25
N TYR A 31 23.13 6.68 10.47
CA TYR A 31 21.89 7.46 10.29
C TYR A 31 21.38 7.44 8.84
N LEU A 32 22.27 7.47 7.86
CA LEU A 32 21.87 7.38 6.45
C LEU A 32 21.34 6.00 6.09
N ILE A 33 21.94 4.93 6.62
CA ILE A 33 21.41 3.57 6.44
C ILE A 33 20.05 3.44 7.12
N LEU A 34 19.90 3.97 8.34
CA LEU A 34 18.62 3.97 9.04
C LEU A 34 17.55 4.75 8.24
N ALA A 35 17.92 5.87 7.64
CA ALA A 35 17.00 6.62 6.76
C ALA A 35 16.54 5.79 5.56
N ILE A 36 17.43 5.03 4.90
CA ILE A 36 17.04 4.11 3.82
C ILE A 36 16.00 3.10 4.32
N VAL A 37 16.24 2.49 5.48
CA VAL A 37 15.31 1.52 6.08
C VAL A 37 13.95 2.18 6.36
N VAL A 38 13.93 3.36 6.97
CA VAL A 38 12.69 4.11 7.27
C VAL A 38 11.89 4.41 6.01
N PHE A 39 12.53 4.72 4.88
CA PHE A 39 11.83 4.98 3.62
C PHE A 39 11.38 3.71 2.90
N LEU A 40 12.15 2.63 2.96
CA LEU A 40 11.85 1.41 2.21
C LEU A 40 10.92 0.44 2.94
N VAL A 41 10.96 0.37 4.27
CA VAL A 41 10.10 -0.56 5.04
C VAL A 41 8.62 -0.35 4.75
N PRO A 42 8.05 0.87 4.78
CA PRO A 42 6.63 1.07 4.43
C PRO A 42 6.30 0.61 3.00
N VAL A 43 7.19 0.87 2.03
CA VAL A 43 6.98 0.45 0.62
C VAL A 43 6.90 -1.07 0.52
N VAL A 44 7.83 -1.78 1.16
CA VAL A 44 7.84 -3.24 1.15
C VAL A 44 6.60 -3.80 1.86
N LEU A 45 6.25 -3.26 3.03
CA LEU A 45 5.08 -3.70 3.79
C LEU A 45 3.79 -3.51 2.99
N THR A 46 3.60 -2.34 2.35
CA THR A 46 2.42 -2.08 1.51
C THR A 46 2.35 -3.05 0.33
N HIS A 47 3.47 -3.30 -0.34
CA HIS A 47 3.50 -4.27 -1.44
C HIS A 47 3.14 -5.68 -0.98
N LEU A 48 3.70 -6.15 0.13
CA LEU A 48 3.40 -7.48 0.68
C LEU A 48 1.93 -7.60 1.11
N GLN A 49 1.38 -6.58 1.76
CA GLN A 49 -0.02 -6.61 2.20
C GLN A 49 -1.01 -6.49 1.05
N ASN A 50 -0.72 -5.68 0.02
CA ASN A 50 -1.54 -5.63 -1.19
C ASN A 50 -1.58 -7.00 -1.91
N ASN A 51 -0.43 -7.67 -2.01
CA ASN A 51 -0.37 -9.02 -2.59
C ASN A 51 -1.14 -10.05 -1.74
N GLU A 52 -1.12 -9.90 -0.42
CA GLU A 52 -1.91 -10.76 0.47
C GLU A 52 -3.42 -10.56 0.26
N GLN A 53 -3.88 -9.31 0.11
CA GLN A 53 -5.29 -9.03 -0.20
C GLN A 53 -5.71 -9.65 -1.54
N HIS A 54 -4.90 -9.50 -2.56
CA HIS A 54 -5.13 -10.12 -3.85
C HIS A 54 -5.15 -11.65 -3.74
N ARG A 55 -4.24 -12.26 -2.98
CA ARG A 55 -4.22 -13.71 -2.73
C ARG A 55 -5.50 -14.21 -2.07
N VAL A 56 -6.01 -13.50 -1.06
CA VAL A 56 -7.28 -13.83 -0.40
C VAL A 56 -8.44 -13.73 -1.39
N ALA A 57 -8.47 -12.70 -2.22
CA ALA A 57 -9.49 -12.53 -3.26
C ALA A 57 -9.46 -13.65 -4.31
N GLU A 58 -8.28 -14.10 -4.73
CA GLU A 58 -8.14 -15.25 -5.63
C GLU A 58 -8.49 -16.58 -4.98
N GLU A 59 -8.13 -16.76 -3.71
CA GLU A 59 -8.48 -17.97 -2.96
C GLU A 59 -10.00 -18.09 -2.78
N PHE A 60 -10.70 -16.97 -2.57
CA PHE A 60 -12.16 -16.95 -2.61
C PHE A 60 -12.69 -17.47 -3.94
N SER A 61 -12.26 -16.89 -5.09
CA SER A 61 -12.74 -17.33 -6.41
C SER A 61 -12.48 -18.83 -6.62
N ARG A 62 -11.30 -19.34 -6.26
CA ARG A 62 -10.97 -20.76 -6.33
C ARG A 62 -11.83 -21.64 -5.41
N SER A 63 -12.13 -21.15 -4.20
CA SER A 63 -12.99 -21.88 -3.26
C SER A 63 -14.42 -21.99 -3.79
N VAL A 64 -14.93 -20.91 -4.38
CA VAL A 64 -16.24 -20.90 -5.04
C VAL A 64 -16.30 -21.86 -6.24
N GLU A 65 -15.24 -21.94 -7.05
CA GLU A 65 -15.16 -22.88 -8.18
C GLU A 65 -15.25 -24.37 -7.74
N GLN A 66 -14.80 -24.66 -6.51
CA GLN A 66 -14.85 -26.02 -5.93
C GLN A 66 -16.22 -26.40 -5.39
N LEU A 67 -17.13 -25.43 -5.14
CA LEU A 67 -18.49 -25.71 -4.71
C LEU A 67 -19.30 -26.35 -5.84
N ALA A 68 -20.22 -27.24 -5.47
CA ALA A 68 -21.13 -27.83 -6.44
C ALA A 68 -22.02 -26.76 -7.11
N PRO A 69 -22.38 -26.90 -8.40
CA PRO A 69 -23.24 -25.94 -9.09
C PRO A 69 -24.55 -25.62 -8.34
N ASP A 70 -25.18 -26.67 -7.79
CA ASP A 70 -26.45 -26.51 -7.04
C ASP A 70 -26.25 -25.70 -5.74
N GLU A 71 -25.11 -25.84 -5.09
CA GLU A 71 -24.78 -25.07 -3.89
C GLU A 71 -24.60 -23.59 -4.24
N ARG A 72 -23.85 -23.29 -5.30
CA ARG A 72 -23.66 -21.91 -5.80
C ARG A 72 -25.00 -21.27 -6.20
N ASN A 73 -25.81 -22.00 -6.98
CA ASN A 73 -27.14 -21.53 -7.38
C ASN A 73 -28.04 -21.28 -6.17
N GLY A 74 -28.01 -22.17 -5.18
CA GLY A 74 -28.77 -22.00 -3.95
C GLY A 74 -28.32 -20.80 -3.12
N MET A 75 -27.02 -20.44 -3.13
CA MET A 75 -26.51 -19.21 -2.49
C MET A 75 -27.03 -17.97 -3.20
N LEU A 76 -26.98 -17.95 -4.53
CA LEU A 76 -27.47 -16.81 -5.34
C LEU A 76 -28.97 -16.61 -5.17
N GLU A 77 -29.78 -17.69 -5.17
CA GLU A 77 -31.22 -17.62 -4.99
C GLU A 77 -31.59 -17.05 -3.61
N ARG A 78 -30.99 -17.57 -2.53
CA ARG A 78 -31.22 -17.01 -1.18
C ARG A 78 -30.84 -15.53 -1.08
N ALA A 79 -29.78 -15.12 -1.77
CA ALA A 79 -29.36 -13.72 -1.80
C ALA A 79 -30.34 -12.85 -2.60
N ARG A 80 -30.93 -13.34 -3.68
CA ARG A 80 -32.01 -12.65 -4.41
C ARG A 80 -33.26 -12.52 -3.55
N GLU A 81 -33.70 -13.61 -2.90
CA GLU A 81 -34.81 -13.58 -1.95
C GLU A 81 -34.58 -12.63 -0.76
N TYR A 82 -33.30 -12.50 -0.32
CA TYR A 82 -32.94 -11.51 0.68
C TYR A 82 -33.13 -10.09 0.13
N ASN A 83 -32.67 -9.79 -1.09
CA ASN A 83 -32.83 -8.49 -1.74
C ASN A 83 -34.30 -8.09 -1.89
N ASP A 84 -35.18 -9.05 -2.27
CA ASP A 84 -36.61 -8.81 -2.44
C ASP A 84 -37.31 -8.40 -1.13
N ARG A 85 -36.72 -8.73 0.03
CA ARG A 85 -37.23 -8.37 1.36
C ARG A 85 -36.64 -7.07 1.92
N LEU A 86 -35.67 -6.47 1.23
CA LEU A 86 -35.05 -5.23 1.71
C LEU A 86 -36.04 -4.05 1.66
N PRO A 87 -36.04 -3.19 2.66
CA PRO A 87 -36.84 -1.97 2.62
C PRO A 87 -36.29 -0.99 1.58
N GLU A 88 -37.17 -0.18 0.97
CA GLU A 88 -36.81 0.81 -0.05
C GLU A 88 -35.88 1.94 0.41
N PHE A 89 -35.44 1.94 1.66
CA PHE A 89 -34.65 3.02 2.26
C PHE A 89 -33.14 2.71 2.20
N GLY A 90 -32.40 3.70 1.67
CA GLY A 90 -30.94 3.66 1.65
C GLY A 90 -30.33 3.58 3.07
N ALA A 91 -29.19 2.95 3.15
CA ALA A 91 -28.43 2.79 4.39
C ALA A 91 -27.76 4.12 4.82
N PRO A 92 -27.58 4.34 6.12
CA PRO A 92 -26.81 5.47 6.64
C PRO A 92 -25.33 5.37 6.28
N ASP A 93 -24.58 6.48 6.45
CA ASP A 93 -23.13 6.49 6.24
C ASP A 93 -22.46 5.37 7.05
N PRO A 94 -21.70 4.49 6.39
CA PRO A 94 -21.11 3.30 7.02
C PRO A 94 -20.11 3.62 8.14
N TRP A 95 -19.60 4.84 8.17
CA TRP A 95 -18.63 5.28 9.18
C TRP A 95 -19.27 5.93 10.39
N MET A 96 -20.53 6.32 10.31
CA MET A 96 -21.24 7.02 11.38
C MET A 96 -22.16 6.12 12.22
N TYR A 97 -22.75 5.09 11.61
CA TYR A 97 -23.76 4.25 12.23
C TYR A 97 -23.48 2.77 11.97
N GLY A 98 -23.22 2.00 13.02
CA GLY A 98 -23.12 0.55 12.94
C GLY A 98 -24.49 -0.13 13.09
N PRO A 99 -24.69 -1.34 12.52
CA PRO A 99 -25.90 -2.12 12.75
C PRO A 99 -25.95 -2.67 14.20
N ASP A 100 -27.17 -3.02 14.66
CA ASP A 100 -27.29 -3.90 15.82
C ASP A 100 -26.82 -5.30 15.44
N THR A 101 -25.62 -5.63 15.85
CA THR A 101 -24.95 -6.89 15.49
C THR A 101 -25.61 -8.13 16.12
N ASN A 102 -26.49 -7.95 17.09
CA ASN A 102 -27.23 -9.04 17.77
C ASN A 102 -28.60 -9.29 17.16
N SER A 103 -29.07 -8.46 16.23
CA SER A 103 -30.39 -8.65 15.61
C SER A 103 -30.41 -9.89 14.70
N GLU A 104 -31.55 -10.59 14.65
CA GLU A 104 -31.76 -11.74 13.73
C GLU A 104 -31.54 -11.32 12.28
N ALA A 105 -31.99 -10.13 11.89
CA ALA A 105 -31.81 -9.60 10.54
C ALA A 105 -30.33 -9.43 10.16
N TYR A 106 -29.50 -8.99 11.12
CA TYR A 106 -28.06 -8.89 10.85
C TYR A 106 -27.39 -10.27 10.80
N GLN A 107 -27.83 -11.23 11.59
CA GLN A 107 -27.33 -12.61 11.54
C GLN A 107 -27.76 -13.30 10.22
N ASP A 108 -29.01 -13.09 9.75
CA ASP A 108 -29.44 -13.57 8.42
C ASP A 108 -28.55 -12.99 7.31
N TYR A 109 -28.27 -11.69 7.35
CA TYR A 109 -27.34 -11.04 6.43
C TYR A 109 -25.94 -11.68 6.43
N LEU A 110 -25.36 -11.96 7.60
CA LEU A 110 -24.03 -12.57 7.71
C LEU A 110 -23.95 -13.98 7.12
N ASN A 111 -25.08 -14.67 7.02
CA ASN A 111 -25.19 -16.01 6.46
C ASN A 111 -25.32 -16.01 4.93
N GLN A 112 -25.63 -14.85 4.31
CA GLN A 112 -25.76 -14.75 2.87
C GLN A 112 -24.38 -14.72 2.18
N LEU A 113 -24.21 -15.41 1.06
CA LEU A 113 -23.01 -15.39 0.20
C LEU A 113 -21.68 -15.60 0.99
N ASN A 114 -21.70 -16.38 2.06
CA ASN A 114 -20.55 -16.56 2.94
C ASN A 114 -19.71 -17.77 2.52
N VAL A 115 -18.54 -17.52 1.92
CA VAL A 115 -17.55 -18.56 1.59
C VAL A 115 -16.24 -18.19 2.29
N ASN A 116 -15.85 -18.96 3.32
CA ASN A 116 -14.64 -18.70 4.10
C ASN A 116 -14.57 -17.25 4.66
N SER A 117 -15.71 -16.71 5.12
CA SER A 117 -15.85 -15.33 5.62
C SER A 117 -15.75 -14.23 4.57
N VAL A 118 -15.57 -14.56 3.30
CA VAL A 118 -15.59 -13.62 2.17
C VAL A 118 -16.93 -13.73 1.46
N MET A 119 -17.52 -12.59 1.07
CA MET A 119 -18.80 -12.50 0.38
C MET A 119 -18.64 -12.54 -1.14
N ALA A 120 -17.68 -11.83 -1.65
CA ALA A 120 -17.41 -11.64 -3.08
C ALA A 120 -16.00 -11.07 -3.29
N ARG A 121 -15.63 -10.84 -4.55
CA ARG A 121 -14.41 -10.15 -4.98
C ARG A 121 -14.78 -8.96 -5.84
N VAL A 122 -14.14 -7.80 -5.62
CA VAL A 122 -14.29 -6.61 -6.47
C VAL A 122 -13.02 -6.34 -7.23
N GLN A 123 -13.15 -6.05 -8.52
CA GLN A 123 -12.04 -5.65 -9.39
C GLN A 123 -12.39 -4.35 -10.12
N VAL A 124 -11.42 -3.40 -10.16
CA VAL A 124 -11.46 -2.22 -11.04
C VAL A 124 -10.13 -2.18 -11.78
N PRO A 125 -10.04 -2.86 -12.95
CA PRO A 125 -8.76 -3.12 -13.63
C PRO A 125 -8.02 -1.85 -14.05
N SER A 126 -8.74 -0.76 -14.39
CA SER A 126 -8.16 0.51 -14.83
C SER A 126 -7.24 1.15 -13.78
N VAL A 127 -7.48 0.86 -12.49
CA VAL A 127 -6.76 1.46 -11.35
C VAL A 127 -6.11 0.41 -10.43
N GLY A 128 -6.09 -0.88 -10.86
CA GLY A 128 -5.43 -1.96 -10.13
C GLY A 128 -6.07 -2.33 -8.79
N ILE A 129 -7.39 -2.10 -8.64
CA ILE A 129 -8.15 -2.59 -7.49
C ILE A 129 -8.53 -4.05 -7.74
N ASP A 130 -8.20 -4.93 -6.77
CA ASP A 130 -8.55 -6.34 -6.75
C ASP A 130 -8.56 -6.83 -5.30
N LEU A 131 -9.73 -6.86 -4.69
CA LEU A 131 -9.90 -6.99 -3.24
C LEU A 131 -11.03 -7.94 -2.87
N PRO A 132 -10.91 -8.67 -1.74
CA PRO A 132 -12.01 -9.42 -1.16
C PRO A 132 -13.06 -8.48 -0.55
N ILE A 133 -14.33 -8.89 -0.62
CA ILE A 133 -15.45 -8.20 -0.01
C ILE A 133 -15.91 -8.99 1.22
N TYR A 134 -16.07 -8.31 2.34
CA TYR A 134 -16.53 -8.84 3.61
C TYR A 134 -17.91 -8.29 3.97
N HIS A 135 -18.61 -9.00 4.85
CA HIS A 135 -19.88 -8.53 5.40
C HIS A 135 -19.70 -7.35 6.33
N GLY A 136 -20.52 -6.34 6.15
CA GLY A 136 -20.56 -5.16 7.01
C GLY A 136 -19.34 -4.25 6.87
N THR A 137 -19.32 -3.23 7.72
CA THR A 137 -18.33 -2.15 7.73
C THR A 137 -17.64 -2.04 9.08
N SER A 138 -17.51 -3.16 9.79
CA SER A 138 -16.77 -3.21 11.05
C SER A 138 -15.30 -2.87 10.84
N THR A 139 -14.63 -2.41 11.89
CA THR A 139 -13.18 -2.15 11.86
C THR A 139 -12.40 -3.37 11.38
N SER A 140 -12.84 -4.58 11.76
CA SER A 140 -12.20 -5.83 11.31
C SER A 140 -12.40 -6.05 9.82
N ALA A 141 -13.62 -5.91 9.27
CA ALA A 141 -13.88 -6.07 7.85
C ALA A 141 -13.04 -5.09 7.01
N LEU A 142 -13.07 -3.82 7.38
CA LEU A 142 -12.37 -2.74 6.65
C LEU A 142 -10.83 -2.78 6.80
N ALA A 143 -10.31 -3.44 7.83
CA ALA A 143 -8.87 -3.68 7.96
C ALA A 143 -8.35 -4.75 6.99
N HIS A 144 -9.23 -5.65 6.50
CA HIS A 144 -8.84 -6.79 5.68
C HIS A 144 -9.30 -6.70 4.22
N GLY A 145 -10.15 -5.74 3.86
CA GLY A 145 -10.64 -5.58 2.48
C GLY A 145 -11.75 -4.57 2.35
N VAL A 146 -12.64 -4.83 1.42
CA VAL A 146 -13.82 -4.04 1.15
C VAL A 146 -14.98 -4.52 2.03
N GLY A 147 -15.72 -3.62 2.64
CA GLY A 147 -16.93 -3.93 3.39
C GLY A 147 -18.18 -3.71 2.53
N HIS A 148 -19.10 -4.66 2.55
CA HIS A 148 -20.44 -4.47 2.01
C HIS A 148 -21.31 -3.76 3.04
N LEU A 149 -21.97 -2.67 2.65
CA LEU A 149 -22.78 -1.88 3.55
C LEU A 149 -24.09 -2.59 3.87
N TYR A 150 -24.28 -2.99 5.13
CA TYR A 150 -25.52 -3.58 5.61
C TYR A 150 -26.73 -2.68 5.33
N GLY A 151 -27.83 -3.28 4.87
CA GLY A 151 -29.03 -2.56 4.48
C GLY A 151 -29.07 -2.09 3.02
N THR A 152 -28.00 -2.36 2.23
CA THR A 152 -28.02 -2.24 0.79
C THR A 152 -28.17 -3.63 0.13
N ALA A 153 -28.51 -3.68 -1.16
CA ALA A 153 -28.70 -4.94 -1.86
C ALA A 153 -27.43 -5.79 -1.87
N LEU A 154 -27.57 -7.11 -1.67
CA LEU A 154 -26.48 -8.07 -1.85
C LEU A 154 -26.03 -8.10 -3.33
N LEU A 155 -24.80 -8.50 -3.53
CA LEU A 155 -24.04 -8.44 -4.80
C LEU A 155 -24.48 -9.49 -5.83
N VAL A 156 -25.78 -9.70 -6.01
CA VAL A 156 -26.32 -10.66 -7.00
C VAL A 156 -27.01 -9.96 -8.18
N GLY A 157 -26.96 -8.63 -8.23
CA GLY A 157 -27.61 -7.83 -9.25
C GLY A 157 -29.13 -7.93 -9.21
N GLY A 158 -29.78 -7.35 -10.23
CA GLY A 158 -31.20 -7.36 -10.43
C GLY A 158 -31.80 -5.96 -10.57
N GLU A 159 -32.94 -5.85 -11.25
CA GLU A 159 -33.62 -4.59 -11.42
C GLU A 159 -34.08 -4.00 -10.05
N GLY A 160 -33.84 -2.72 -9.86
CA GLY A 160 -34.15 -2.02 -8.61
C GLY A 160 -33.15 -2.28 -7.49
N THR A 161 -31.99 -2.88 -7.77
CA THR A 161 -30.95 -3.13 -6.74
C THR A 161 -29.86 -2.07 -6.75
N HIS A 162 -29.32 -1.77 -5.56
CA HIS A 162 -28.16 -0.92 -5.40
C HIS A 162 -27.26 -1.46 -4.29
N SER A 163 -26.14 -2.05 -4.65
CA SER A 163 -25.14 -2.56 -3.70
C SER A 163 -24.10 -1.48 -3.40
N VAL A 164 -23.74 -1.33 -2.13
CA VAL A 164 -22.74 -0.33 -1.70
C VAL A 164 -21.56 -0.99 -1.04
N LEU A 165 -20.40 -0.70 -1.57
CA LEU A 165 -19.10 -1.23 -1.14
C LEU A 165 -18.21 -0.11 -0.64
N THR A 166 -17.57 -0.32 0.48
CA THR A 166 -16.71 0.70 1.08
C THR A 166 -15.36 0.15 1.50
N ALA A 167 -14.31 0.95 1.33
CA ALA A 167 -12.98 0.65 1.83
C ALA A 167 -12.24 1.92 2.23
N HIS A 168 -11.23 1.73 3.05
CA HIS A 168 -10.39 2.83 3.51
C HIS A 168 -9.57 3.46 2.38
N THR A 169 -9.20 4.72 2.60
CA THR A 169 -8.13 5.43 1.89
C THR A 169 -7.17 6.01 2.91
N GLY A 170 -5.88 6.15 2.54
CA GLY A 170 -4.87 6.73 3.41
C GLY A 170 -4.34 5.80 4.49
N MET A 171 -4.45 4.50 4.33
CA MET A 171 -3.80 3.53 5.22
C MET A 171 -2.29 3.51 4.99
N SER A 172 -1.51 3.35 6.06
CA SER A 172 -0.04 3.41 5.98
C SER A 172 0.61 2.20 5.32
N THR A 173 -0.10 1.08 5.22
CA THR A 173 0.43 -0.22 4.77
C THR A 173 -0.44 -0.95 3.77
N LEU A 174 -1.57 -0.38 3.36
CA LEU A 174 -2.51 -0.94 2.39
C LEU A 174 -3.00 0.15 1.45
N THR A 175 -3.12 -0.16 0.17
CA THR A 175 -3.62 0.79 -0.83
C THR A 175 -5.14 0.86 -0.85
N MET A 176 -5.84 -0.25 -0.66
CA MET A 176 -7.31 -0.35 -0.66
C MET A 176 -7.94 0.49 -1.79
N PHE A 177 -8.75 1.51 -1.44
CA PHE A 177 -9.42 2.42 -2.39
C PHE A 177 -8.67 3.74 -2.64
N ASP A 178 -7.36 3.85 -2.32
CA ASP A 178 -6.56 5.05 -2.63
C ASP A 178 -6.65 5.43 -4.11
N ASN A 179 -6.58 4.42 -4.99
CA ASN A 179 -6.61 4.62 -6.44
C ASN A 179 -8.01 4.89 -6.99
N LEU A 180 -9.08 4.76 -6.18
CA LEU A 180 -10.44 5.05 -6.62
C LEU A 180 -10.60 6.50 -7.13
N THR A 181 -9.74 7.42 -6.65
CA THR A 181 -9.68 8.80 -7.12
C THR A 181 -9.26 8.97 -8.58
N HIS A 182 -8.68 7.93 -9.19
CA HIS A 182 -8.23 7.93 -10.58
C HIS A 182 -9.21 7.26 -11.54
N VAL A 183 -10.28 6.66 -11.04
CA VAL A 183 -11.35 6.06 -11.84
C VAL A 183 -12.06 7.13 -12.67
N LYS A 184 -12.45 6.78 -13.89
CA LYS A 184 -13.13 7.64 -14.83
C LYS A 184 -14.48 7.04 -15.23
N LYS A 185 -15.38 7.89 -15.70
CA LYS A 185 -16.60 7.42 -16.37
C LYS A 185 -16.23 6.55 -17.56
N GLY A 186 -16.89 5.40 -17.69
CA GLY A 186 -16.61 4.39 -18.71
C GLY A 186 -15.64 3.29 -18.26
N ASP A 187 -15.00 3.40 -17.08
CA ASP A 187 -14.24 2.29 -16.49
C ASP A 187 -15.18 1.18 -16.01
N ASP A 188 -14.70 -0.04 -15.97
CA ASP A 188 -15.48 -1.19 -15.55
C ASP A 188 -15.19 -1.56 -14.08
N ILE A 189 -16.26 -1.90 -13.35
CA ILE A 189 -16.26 -2.53 -12.03
C ILE A 189 -16.76 -3.96 -12.23
N ILE A 190 -16.00 -4.94 -11.77
CA ILE A 190 -16.35 -6.36 -11.88
C ILE A 190 -16.53 -6.92 -10.47
N ILE A 191 -17.65 -7.59 -10.24
CA ILE A 191 -17.94 -8.32 -9.00
C ILE A 191 -17.97 -9.81 -9.32
N ASP A 192 -17.12 -10.59 -8.66
CA ASP A 192 -17.11 -12.06 -8.71
C ASP A 192 -17.80 -12.59 -7.44
N VAL A 193 -18.96 -13.21 -7.59
CA VAL A 193 -19.82 -13.66 -6.50
C VAL A 193 -20.41 -15.03 -6.80
N ALA A 194 -20.20 -16.00 -5.92
CA ALA A 194 -20.72 -17.38 -6.05
C ALA A 194 -20.56 -17.99 -7.47
N GLY A 195 -19.47 -17.60 -8.19
CA GLY A 195 -19.15 -18.10 -9.54
C GLY A 195 -19.80 -17.32 -10.68
N GLU A 196 -20.63 -16.32 -10.40
CA GLU A 196 -21.12 -15.34 -11.39
C GLU A 196 -20.22 -14.10 -11.41
N LYS A 197 -19.98 -13.53 -12.60
CA LYS A 197 -19.29 -12.26 -12.78
C LYS A 197 -20.27 -11.21 -13.24
N LEU A 198 -20.49 -10.22 -12.38
CA LEU A 198 -21.34 -9.10 -12.66
C LEU A 198 -20.47 -7.90 -13.08
N ALA A 199 -20.76 -7.30 -14.22
CA ALA A 199 -20.03 -6.17 -14.74
C ALA A 199 -20.87 -4.90 -14.67
N TYR A 200 -20.23 -3.81 -14.23
CA TYR A 200 -20.85 -2.50 -14.11
C TYR A 200 -19.94 -1.46 -14.75
N ARG A 201 -20.51 -0.53 -15.53
CA ARG A 201 -19.77 0.58 -16.12
C ARG A 201 -19.96 1.84 -15.32
N VAL A 202 -18.88 2.49 -14.94
CA VAL A 202 -18.90 3.74 -14.18
C VAL A 202 -19.63 4.82 -14.96
N ASP A 203 -20.80 5.22 -14.48
CA ASP A 203 -21.66 6.24 -15.04
C ASP A 203 -21.60 7.55 -14.24
N HIS A 204 -21.37 7.48 -12.93
CA HIS A 204 -21.41 8.65 -12.06
C HIS A 204 -20.27 8.66 -11.04
N ILE A 205 -19.63 9.84 -10.89
CA ILE A 205 -18.57 10.07 -9.91
C ILE A 205 -18.85 11.39 -9.22
N GLN A 206 -18.98 11.36 -7.88
CA GLN A 206 -19.19 12.60 -7.13
C GLN A 206 -18.53 12.58 -5.76
N LYS A 207 -18.31 13.78 -5.21
CA LYS A 207 -17.84 14.00 -3.83
C LYS A 207 -18.98 14.58 -3.02
N VAL A 208 -19.30 13.96 -1.91
CA VAL A 208 -20.43 14.34 -1.05
C VAL A 208 -19.97 14.47 0.40
N LEU A 209 -20.78 15.13 1.22
CA LEU A 209 -20.62 15.09 2.67
C LEU A 209 -21.03 13.71 3.22
N PRO A 210 -20.51 13.27 4.35
CA PRO A 210 -20.86 11.98 4.95
C PRO A 210 -22.34 11.78 5.26
N THR A 211 -23.08 12.89 5.39
CA THR A 211 -24.53 12.88 5.69
C THR A 211 -25.42 12.82 4.45
N GLN A 212 -24.86 12.87 3.24
CA GLN A 212 -25.61 12.88 1.99
C GLN A 212 -25.77 11.45 1.45
N VAL A 213 -26.79 10.76 1.94
CA VAL A 213 -27.05 9.33 1.65
C VAL A 213 -28.02 9.10 0.50
N GLU A 214 -28.62 10.15 -0.08
CA GLU A 214 -29.59 10.02 -1.19
C GLU A 214 -28.99 9.37 -2.43
N ASN A 215 -27.71 9.52 -2.62
CA ASN A 215 -26.97 9.05 -3.81
C ASN A 215 -26.67 7.54 -3.81
N ILE A 216 -27.06 6.82 -2.76
CA ILE A 216 -26.92 5.36 -2.66
C ILE A 216 -28.26 4.64 -2.55
N ARG A 217 -29.37 5.34 -2.86
CA ARG A 217 -30.70 4.74 -2.92
C ARG A 217 -30.88 3.92 -4.20
N PRO A 218 -31.63 2.80 -4.15
CA PRO A 218 -32.00 2.08 -5.36
C PRO A 218 -32.92 2.92 -6.25
N GLU A 219 -32.83 2.71 -7.55
CA GLU A 219 -33.68 3.32 -8.57
C GLU A 219 -34.45 2.23 -9.31
N VAL A 220 -35.76 2.43 -9.55
CA VAL A 220 -36.62 1.46 -10.23
C VAL A 220 -36.05 1.13 -11.63
N GLY A 221 -35.94 -0.15 -11.94
CA GLY A 221 -35.44 -0.63 -13.23
C GLY A 221 -33.94 -0.49 -13.44
N LYS A 222 -33.19 -0.11 -12.41
CA LYS A 222 -31.71 0.01 -12.45
C LYS A 222 -31.04 -1.05 -11.58
N ASP A 223 -29.85 -1.45 -11.98
CA ASP A 223 -28.97 -2.31 -11.22
C ASP A 223 -27.62 -1.55 -11.03
N TYR A 224 -27.36 -1.13 -9.81
CA TYR A 224 -26.19 -0.30 -9.48
C TYR A 224 -25.25 -0.95 -8.46
N VAL A 225 -23.97 -0.65 -8.62
CA VAL A 225 -22.97 -0.79 -7.57
C VAL A 225 -22.32 0.57 -7.30
N THR A 226 -22.11 0.93 -6.05
CA THR A 226 -21.36 2.15 -5.69
C THR A 226 -20.17 1.81 -4.79
N LEU A 227 -18.98 2.22 -5.23
CA LEU A 227 -17.75 2.16 -4.42
C LEU A 227 -17.60 3.46 -3.65
N VAL A 228 -17.42 3.38 -2.33
CA VAL A 228 -17.33 4.53 -1.41
C VAL A 228 -15.99 4.55 -0.71
N THR A 229 -15.34 5.71 -0.68
CA THR A 229 -14.14 5.91 0.13
C THR A 229 -14.07 7.34 0.68
N CYS A 230 -13.17 7.58 1.62
CA CYS A 230 -12.92 8.91 2.16
C CYS A 230 -12.09 9.78 1.20
N THR A 231 -12.33 11.08 1.19
CA THR A 231 -11.58 12.05 0.37
C THR A 231 -11.61 13.45 1.04
N PRO A 232 -10.64 14.36 0.83
CA PRO A 232 -9.33 14.13 0.21
C PRO A 232 -8.44 13.20 1.07
N TYR A 233 -7.42 12.60 0.44
CA TYR A 233 -6.45 11.73 1.11
C TYR A 233 -5.87 12.40 2.37
N GLY A 234 -5.94 11.70 3.50
CA GLY A 234 -5.45 12.17 4.80
C GLY A 234 -6.37 13.16 5.56
N PHE A 235 -7.31 13.83 4.89
CA PHE A 235 -8.28 14.75 5.55
C PHE A 235 -9.63 14.09 5.79
N ASN A 236 -10.10 13.24 4.89
CA ASN A 236 -11.28 12.39 5.04
C ASN A 236 -12.60 13.13 5.33
N THR A 237 -12.70 14.40 4.92
CA THR A 237 -13.86 15.28 5.22
C THR A 237 -15.10 14.97 4.36
N HIS A 238 -14.90 14.34 3.21
CA HIS A 238 -15.93 13.99 2.26
C HIS A 238 -15.89 12.49 1.93
N ARG A 239 -16.90 12.02 1.21
CA ARG A 239 -16.93 10.69 0.59
C ARG A 239 -16.82 10.84 -0.92
N LEU A 240 -15.97 10.04 -1.54
CA LEU A 240 -15.96 9.84 -2.98
C LEU A 240 -16.86 8.66 -3.28
N LEU A 241 -17.88 8.88 -4.12
CA LEU A 241 -18.79 7.87 -4.62
C LEU A 241 -18.49 7.64 -6.11
N VAL A 242 -18.24 6.38 -6.46
CA VAL A 242 -18.04 5.92 -7.84
C VAL A 242 -19.12 4.90 -8.11
N ARG A 243 -20.17 5.30 -8.85
CA ARG A 243 -21.29 4.44 -9.20
C ARG A 243 -21.07 3.82 -10.57
N GLY A 244 -21.39 2.52 -10.68
CA GLY A 244 -21.49 1.80 -11.93
C GLY A 244 -22.91 1.27 -12.15
N GLU A 245 -23.39 1.36 -13.39
CA GLU A 245 -24.62 0.74 -13.88
C GLU A 245 -24.31 -0.59 -14.55
N ARG A 246 -25.16 -1.58 -14.35
CA ARG A 246 -25.00 -2.94 -14.89
C ARG A 246 -24.85 -2.94 -16.40
N ILE A 247 -23.93 -3.76 -16.91
CA ILE A 247 -23.72 -4.03 -18.33
C ILE A 247 -23.65 -5.54 -18.58
N ASP A 248 -24.06 -5.99 -19.77
CA ASP A 248 -24.08 -7.42 -20.11
C ASP A 248 -22.66 -7.99 -20.28
N GLU A 249 -21.77 -7.25 -20.94
CA GLU A 249 -20.39 -7.67 -21.16
C GLU A 249 -19.41 -6.54 -20.85
N PRO A 250 -18.36 -6.78 -20.03
CA PRO A 250 -17.31 -5.80 -19.81
C PRO A 250 -16.37 -5.71 -21.02
N GLU A 251 -16.04 -4.49 -21.45
CA GLU A 251 -15.10 -4.26 -22.55
C GLU A 251 -13.66 -4.69 -22.23
N HIS A 252 -13.32 -4.79 -20.95
CA HIS A 252 -11.94 -5.01 -20.49
C HIS A 252 -11.86 -6.14 -19.47
N ILE A 253 -12.16 -7.37 -19.89
CA ILE A 253 -11.97 -8.57 -19.07
C ILE A 253 -10.48 -8.90 -19.00
N GLN A 254 -9.92 -8.86 -17.82
CA GLN A 254 -8.59 -9.34 -17.41
C GLN A 254 -7.39 -8.51 -17.89
N ARG A 255 -7.02 -7.52 -17.07
CA ARG A 255 -5.62 -7.13 -16.97
C ARG A 255 -4.96 -7.98 -15.87
N GLU A 256 -3.74 -8.45 -16.15
CA GLU A 256 -2.89 -9.07 -15.14
C GLU A 256 -2.80 -8.14 -13.91
N TYR A 257 -3.02 -8.70 -12.71
CA TYR A 257 -2.94 -7.91 -11.48
C TYR A 257 -1.52 -7.39 -11.30
N HIS A 258 -1.43 -6.10 -11.08
CA HIS A 258 -0.21 -5.46 -10.64
C HIS A 258 -0.51 -4.74 -9.33
N SER A 259 0.28 -5.03 -8.29
CA SER A 259 0.15 -4.34 -7.02
C SER A 259 0.17 -2.82 -7.23
N PRO A 260 -0.85 -2.10 -6.73
CA PRO A 260 -0.98 -0.66 -7.01
C PRO A 260 0.24 0.12 -6.51
N TRP A 261 0.81 0.95 -7.39
CA TRP A 261 2.00 1.75 -7.09
C TRP A 261 1.62 3.22 -6.87
N GLN A 262 1.96 3.76 -5.71
CA GLN A 262 1.63 5.12 -5.30
C GLN A 262 2.78 6.09 -5.54
N LEU A 263 2.48 7.37 -5.77
CA LEU A 263 3.50 8.41 -5.99
C LEU A 263 4.50 8.50 -4.82
N TRP A 264 4.03 8.38 -3.58
CA TRP A 264 4.90 8.42 -2.40
C TRP A 264 5.91 7.26 -2.37
N MET A 265 5.57 6.09 -2.91
CA MET A 265 6.49 4.94 -3.04
C MET A 265 7.62 5.28 -4.00
N THR A 266 7.31 5.90 -5.14
CA THR A 266 8.33 6.39 -6.10
C THR A 266 9.27 7.38 -5.44
N LEU A 267 8.73 8.34 -4.68
CA LEU A 267 9.52 9.33 -3.95
C LEU A 267 10.40 8.68 -2.89
N ALA A 268 9.85 7.74 -2.11
CA ALA A 268 10.59 7.03 -1.06
C ALA A 268 11.77 6.22 -1.66
N VAL A 269 11.53 5.48 -2.73
CA VAL A 269 12.58 4.74 -3.45
C VAL A 269 13.61 5.70 -4.05
N GLY A 270 13.18 6.81 -4.66
CA GLY A 270 14.08 7.83 -5.21
C GLY A 270 15.01 8.41 -4.16
N ILE A 271 14.49 8.77 -2.98
CA ILE A 271 15.28 9.26 -1.86
C ILE A 271 16.27 8.19 -1.37
N ALA A 272 15.82 6.94 -1.23
CA ALA A 272 16.69 5.84 -0.81
C ALA A 272 17.84 5.61 -1.79
N VAL A 273 17.57 5.67 -3.10
CA VAL A 273 18.58 5.56 -4.17
C VAL A 273 19.58 6.72 -4.10
N LEU A 274 19.12 7.96 -3.91
CA LEU A 274 20.01 9.12 -3.78
C LEU A 274 20.94 8.99 -2.55
N ILE A 275 20.42 8.52 -1.42
CA ILE A 275 21.22 8.26 -0.21
C ILE A 275 22.25 7.17 -0.50
N LEU A 276 21.86 6.09 -1.18
CA LEU A 276 22.76 4.99 -1.54
C LEU A 276 23.89 5.49 -2.46
N LEU A 277 23.56 6.25 -3.50
CA LEU A 277 24.54 6.84 -4.43
C LEU A 277 25.51 7.77 -3.68
N TYR A 278 25.00 8.60 -2.76
CA TYR A 278 25.83 9.43 -1.90
C TYR A 278 26.79 8.61 -1.03
N LEU A 279 26.32 7.52 -0.42
CA LEU A 279 27.14 6.61 0.39
C LEU A 279 28.23 5.93 -0.44
N LEU A 280 27.89 5.49 -1.65
CA LEU A 280 28.85 4.90 -2.60
C LEU A 280 29.89 5.93 -3.04
N TRP A 281 29.46 7.13 -3.45
CA TRP A 281 30.38 8.22 -3.82
C TRP A 281 31.35 8.56 -2.66
N ARG A 282 30.80 8.69 -1.45
CA ARG A 282 31.60 8.97 -0.24
C ARG A 282 32.59 7.84 0.03
N TRP A 283 32.18 6.57 -0.10
CA TRP A 283 33.06 5.42 0.10
C TRP A 283 34.21 5.38 -0.92
N PHE A 284 33.92 5.67 -2.21
CA PHE A 284 34.96 5.79 -3.24
C PHE A 284 35.91 6.98 -2.98
N ALA A 285 35.36 8.11 -2.55
CA ALA A 285 36.15 9.29 -2.21
C ALA A 285 37.08 9.02 -1.03
N ASP A 286 36.60 8.35 0.03
CA ASP A 286 37.39 7.98 1.19
C ASP A 286 38.49 6.96 0.79
N ARG A 287 38.18 5.93 -0.01
CA ARG A 287 39.18 4.99 -0.54
C ARG A 287 40.28 5.68 -1.36
N ARG A 288 39.92 6.64 -2.19
CA ARG A 288 40.91 7.41 -2.98
C ARG A 288 41.80 8.29 -2.08
N ARG A 289 41.26 8.84 -0.99
CA ARG A 289 42.04 9.60 0.00
C ARG A 289 43.00 8.72 0.77
N ASP A 290 42.53 7.57 1.27
CA ASP A 290 43.37 6.62 2.01
C ASP A 290 44.51 6.11 1.12
N LYS A 291 44.28 5.87 -0.18
CA LYS A 291 45.33 5.48 -1.11
C LYS A 291 46.40 6.57 -1.28
N ARG A 292 45.97 7.81 -1.44
CA ARG A 292 46.87 8.97 -1.58
C ARG A 292 47.69 9.21 -0.31
N GLU A 293 47.09 9.06 0.85
CA GLU A 293 47.79 9.18 2.15
C GLU A 293 48.88 8.11 2.31
N ARG A 294 48.57 6.85 1.99
CA ARG A 294 49.53 5.75 1.99
C ARG A 294 50.70 5.97 1.01
N GLU A 295 50.41 6.46 -0.16
CA GLU A 295 51.45 6.79 -1.17
C GLU A 295 52.34 7.95 -0.69
N ARG A 296 51.79 8.96 0.00
CA ARG A 296 52.57 10.07 0.59
C ARG A 296 53.48 9.54 1.75
N GLU A 297 52.91 8.78 2.66
CA GLU A 297 53.68 8.19 3.75
C GLU A 297 54.79 7.24 3.25
N ALA A 298 54.53 6.52 2.15
CA ALA A 298 55.55 5.67 1.56
C ALA A 298 56.71 6.48 0.97
N ARG A 299 56.42 7.60 0.29
CA ARG A 299 57.44 8.52 -0.27
C ARG A 299 58.25 9.21 0.85
N GLU A 300 57.58 9.67 1.92
CA GLU A 300 58.26 10.29 3.08
C GLU A 300 59.22 9.30 3.74
N ARG A 301 58.81 8.04 3.96
CA ARG A 301 59.68 6.99 4.50
C ARG A 301 60.86 6.63 3.59
N GLN A 302 60.65 6.74 2.27
CA GLN A 302 61.71 6.50 1.33
C GLN A 302 62.75 7.64 1.39
N HIS A 303 62.33 8.89 1.38
CA HIS A 303 63.24 10.04 1.55
C HIS A 303 63.96 10.03 2.88
N GLU A 304 63.31 9.65 3.99
CA GLU A 304 63.99 9.49 5.28
C GLU A 304 65.04 8.39 5.28
N ARG A 305 64.83 7.29 4.53
CA ARG A 305 65.81 6.21 4.39
C ARG A 305 67.01 6.64 3.54
N GLU A 306 66.78 7.35 2.46
CA GLU A 306 67.82 7.92 1.60
C GLU A 306 68.69 8.93 2.37
N ALA A 307 68.08 9.87 3.10
CA ALA A 307 68.77 10.84 3.94
C ALA A 307 69.58 10.19 5.09
N ARG A 308 69.11 9.07 5.65
CA ARG A 308 69.87 8.30 6.65
C ARG A 308 70.98 7.47 6.07
N GLY A 309 70.87 7.07 4.79
CA GLY A 309 71.88 6.33 4.04
C GLY A 309 73.04 7.25 3.68
N GLU A 310 72.80 8.46 3.22
CA GLU A 310 73.80 9.49 2.95
C GLU A 310 74.62 9.85 4.20
N ASN A 311 73.96 10.09 5.33
CA ASN A 311 74.67 10.39 6.62
C ASN A 311 75.54 9.21 7.15
N ARG A 312 75.36 7.99 6.70
CA ARG A 312 76.24 6.86 7.05
C ARG A 312 77.44 6.69 6.12
N GLY A 313 77.33 7.22 4.89
CA GLY A 313 78.39 7.21 3.92
C GLY A 313 79.50 8.25 4.21
N GLU A 314 79.11 9.40 4.81
CA GLU A 314 80.07 10.49 5.15
C GLU A 314 80.91 10.24 6.42
N ASN A 315 80.53 9.28 7.29
CA ASN A 315 81.27 9.00 8.56
C ASN A 315 82.29 7.84 8.44
N HIS A 316 82.59 7.36 7.23
CA HIS A 316 83.54 6.31 6.97
C HIS A 316 84.54 6.64 5.82
N GLY A 317 84.79 7.94 5.59
CA GLY A 317 85.82 8.45 4.70
C GLY A 317 86.98 9.10 5.46
#